data_46a5b950b51f432f2b3c09bc901b4869
#
_entry.id   46a5b950b51f432f2b3c09bc901b4869
#
_cell.length_a   1.000
_cell.length_b   1.000
_cell.length_c   1.000
_cell.angle_alpha   90.00
_cell.angle_beta   90.00
_cell.angle_gamma   90.00
#
_symmetry.space_group_name_H-M   'P 1'
#
loop_
_entity.id
_entity.type
_entity.pdbx_description
1 polymer ?
#
loop_
_entity_poly.entity_id
_entity_poly.type
_entity_poly.pdbx_seq_one_letter_code
_entity_poly.pdbx_strand_id
1 'polypeptide(L)'
;MEKVYPGIYRLIEKGALRNLKPQENIYVFAGFDGIICDAGYGNKKTVLKLIQDIRKIEDLFKKQGNAFKINRVLVSHSHPDHFSGLKLLRKHLGVKVILTKKMAEVVKDKKSFIKTHHASPQDMMQTHSWTFKSFWTGLHNILRAYFFKSLFGLSFLKNPDILIEENSEISINGEKWRIFPSPGHASDHISLYSEEKGVLFAGDNILRRITTWLGPPDSDLHNYIQSLEYISNLPNLKLILSSHGGPITNPRKRIKEVLNHRLRRTQQIKEVINTWESQGITPTEIIRALYPNAQKMKQELVRGWVVLTLEYLEEKNQIRREMGKKGIKFFPL
;
A
#
# COMPACT_ATOMS: atom_id res chain seq x y z
N MET A 1 0.45 -20.11 -8.93
CA MET A 1 1.67 -19.73 -9.66
C MET A 1 1.30 -19.47 -11.11
N GLU A 2 1.69 -18.34 -11.65
CA GLU A 2 1.42 -17.89 -13.02
C GLU A 2 2.67 -17.17 -13.57
N LYS A 3 3.10 -17.52 -14.79
CA LYS A 3 4.15 -16.77 -15.48
C LYS A 3 3.52 -15.55 -16.15
N VAL A 4 3.87 -14.36 -15.69
CA VAL A 4 3.27 -13.09 -16.16
C VAL A 4 4.14 -12.33 -17.15
N TYR A 5 5.44 -12.66 -17.19
CA TYR A 5 6.42 -12.14 -18.14
C TYR A 5 7.57 -13.15 -18.24
N PRO A 6 8.39 -13.17 -19.31
CA PRO A 6 9.60 -13.99 -19.34
C PRO A 6 10.47 -13.78 -18.10
N GLY A 7 10.72 -14.88 -17.35
CA GLY A 7 11.46 -14.84 -16.09
C GLY A 7 10.70 -14.28 -14.88
N ILE A 8 9.47 -13.75 -15.00
CA ILE A 8 8.70 -13.20 -13.87
C ILE A 8 7.47 -14.05 -13.60
N TYR A 9 7.35 -14.52 -12.37
CA TYR A 9 6.23 -15.34 -11.88
C TYR A 9 5.45 -14.62 -10.79
N ARG A 10 4.13 -14.68 -10.89
CA ARG A 10 3.20 -14.23 -9.86
C ARG A 10 2.79 -15.41 -9.00
N LEU A 11 3.04 -15.31 -7.71
CA LEU A 11 2.54 -16.23 -6.70
C LEU A 11 1.39 -15.54 -5.95
N ILE A 12 0.30 -16.26 -5.76
CA ILE A 12 -0.92 -15.70 -5.17
C ILE A 12 -1.06 -16.24 -3.75
N GLU A 13 -0.94 -15.35 -2.78
CA GLU A 13 -1.34 -15.64 -1.42
C GLU A 13 -2.84 -15.37 -1.27
N LYS A 14 -3.61 -16.43 -0.98
CA LYS A 14 -5.07 -16.34 -0.88
C LYS A 14 -5.46 -15.46 0.31
N GLY A 15 -6.40 -14.58 0.06
CA GLY A 15 -7.10 -13.85 1.12
C GLY A 15 -7.95 -14.74 2.02
N ALA A 16 -8.44 -14.18 3.10
CA ALA A 16 -9.36 -14.83 4.05
C ALA A 16 -10.35 -13.80 4.61
N LEU A 17 -11.44 -14.29 5.23
CA LEU A 17 -12.45 -13.45 5.89
C LEU A 17 -12.97 -12.33 4.99
N ARG A 18 -13.35 -12.68 3.76
CA ARG A 18 -13.77 -11.74 2.71
C ARG A 18 -12.69 -10.68 2.47
N ASN A 19 -13.01 -9.39 2.67
CA ASN A 19 -12.08 -8.28 2.37
C ASN A 19 -11.17 -7.88 3.56
N LEU A 20 -11.27 -8.54 4.72
CA LEU A 20 -10.42 -8.21 5.88
C LEU A 20 -8.97 -8.65 5.70
N LYS A 21 -8.75 -9.74 4.94
CA LYS A 21 -7.43 -10.19 4.50
C LYS A 21 -7.48 -10.32 2.98
N PRO A 22 -7.14 -9.26 2.22
CA PRO A 22 -7.17 -9.31 0.76
C PRO A 22 -6.17 -10.35 0.22
N GLN A 23 -6.38 -10.77 -1.03
CA GLN A 23 -5.43 -11.58 -1.76
C GLN A 23 -4.20 -10.73 -2.08
N GLU A 24 -3.00 -11.28 -1.83
CA GLU A 24 -1.73 -10.64 -2.10
C GLU A 24 -0.97 -11.35 -3.22
N ASN A 25 -0.28 -10.60 -4.08
CA ASN A 25 0.60 -11.11 -5.11
C ASN A 25 2.05 -10.90 -4.73
N ILE A 26 2.80 -11.98 -4.66
CA ILE A 26 4.24 -11.95 -4.51
C ILE A 26 4.85 -12.25 -5.88
N TYR A 27 5.82 -11.43 -6.32
CA TYR A 27 6.47 -11.65 -7.60
C TYR A 27 7.86 -12.24 -7.41
N VAL A 28 8.17 -13.26 -8.22
CA VAL A 28 9.49 -13.90 -8.27
C VAL A 28 10.11 -13.60 -9.62
N PHE A 29 11.18 -12.84 -9.60
CA PHE A 29 12.04 -12.57 -10.76
C PHE A 29 13.08 -13.68 -10.79
N ALA A 30 12.79 -14.73 -11.54
CA ALA A 30 13.55 -15.97 -11.56
C ALA A 30 14.74 -15.92 -12.51
N GLY A 31 15.85 -16.52 -12.13
CA GLY A 31 17.08 -16.62 -12.93
C GLY A 31 18.29 -16.89 -12.05
N PHE A 32 19.50 -16.62 -12.55
CA PHE A 32 20.76 -16.92 -11.86
C PHE A 32 21.07 -15.94 -10.70
N ASP A 33 20.43 -14.75 -10.67
CA ASP A 33 20.53 -13.74 -9.63
C ASP A 33 19.18 -13.07 -9.40
N GLY A 34 18.20 -13.89 -9.01
CA GLY A 34 16.79 -13.49 -8.89
C GLY A 34 16.45 -12.82 -7.56
N ILE A 35 15.24 -12.26 -7.52
CA ILE A 35 14.70 -11.54 -6.37
C ILE A 35 13.22 -11.88 -6.16
N ILE A 36 12.76 -11.82 -4.92
CA ILE A 36 11.35 -11.82 -4.54
C ILE A 36 10.93 -10.37 -4.31
N CYS A 37 9.82 -9.93 -4.90
CA CYS A 37 9.20 -8.64 -4.64
C CYS A 37 7.94 -8.86 -3.81
N ASP A 38 7.90 -8.26 -2.63
CA ASP A 38 7.03 -8.45 -1.47
C ASP A 38 7.19 -9.84 -0.80
N ALA A 39 6.84 -9.89 0.49
CA ALA A 39 7.01 -11.08 1.31
C ALA A 39 5.69 -11.70 1.77
N GLY A 40 4.57 -11.02 1.47
CA GLY A 40 3.25 -11.47 1.87
C GLY A 40 3.01 -11.43 3.37
N TYR A 41 1.95 -12.09 3.78
CA TYR A 41 1.58 -12.26 5.18
C TYR A 41 2.56 -13.18 5.92
N GLY A 42 2.75 -12.95 7.23
CA GLY A 42 3.70 -13.69 8.05
C GLY A 42 3.17 -15.00 8.66
N ASN A 43 2.02 -15.50 8.24
CA ASN A 43 1.50 -16.78 8.73
C ASN A 43 2.37 -17.94 8.22
N LYS A 44 2.86 -18.79 9.12
CA LYS A 44 3.76 -19.91 8.78
C LYS A 44 3.23 -20.77 7.63
N LYS A 45 1.94 -21.10 7.61
CA LYS A 45 1.31 -21.92 6.57
C LYS A 45 1.38 -21.25 5.18
N THR A 46 1.11 -19.93 5.10
CA THR A 46 1.13 -19.18 3.85
C THR A 46 2.55 -19.01 3.32
N VAL A 47 3.51 -18.70 4.19
CA VAL A 47 4.93 -18.57 3.80
C VAL A 47 5.50 -19.93 3.36
N LEU A 48 5.19 -21.04 4.04
CA LEU A 48 5.62 -22.35 3.59
C LEU A 48 5.04 -22.74 2.22
N LYS A 49 3.78 -22.35 1.97
CA LYS A 49 3.17 -22.52 0.64
C LYS A 49 3.88 -21.70 -0.43
N LEU A 50 4.21 -20.43 -0.13
CA LEU A 50 4.99 -19.57 -1.00
C LEU A 50 6.36 -20.20 -1.34
N ILE A 51 7.07 -20.72 -0.35
CA ILE A 51 8.35 -21.43 -0.53
C ILE A 51 8.19 -22.66 -1.43
N GLN A 52 7.12 -23.45 -1.23
CA GLN A 52 6.83 -24.59 -2.11
C GLN A 52 6.61 -24.15 -3.57
N ASP A 53 5.91 -23.05 -3.79
CA ASP A 53 5.68 -22.54 -5.14
C ASP A 53 6.98 -21.97 -5.77
N ILE A 54 7.88 -21.36 -4.99
CA ILE A 54 9.23 -20.96 -5.43
C ILE A 54 10.05 -22.20 -5.85
N ARG A 55 10.02 -23.28 -5.07
CA ARG A 55 10.72 -24.53 -5.42
C ARG A 55 10.20 -25.14 -6.71
N LYS A 56 8.90 -25.04 -7.02
CA LYS A 56 8.35 -25.46 -8.32
C LYS A 56 8.92 -24.64 -9.47
N ILE A 57 9.16 -23.34 -9.29
CA ILE A 57 9.83 -22.51 -10.30
C ILE A 57 11.27 -22.98 -10.47
N GLU A 58 11.97 -23.27 -9.39
CA GLU A 58 13.33 -23.82 -9.43
C GLU A 58 13.37 -25.13 -10.22
N ASP A 59 12.43 -26.07 -9.97
CA ASP A 59 12.35 -27.33 -10.69
C ASP A 59 12.08 -27.13 -12.20
N LEU A 60 11.26 -26.14 -12.57
CA LEU A 60 11.06 -25.77 -13.97
C LEU A 60 12.35 -25.28 -14.63
N PHE A 61 13.11 -24.44 -13.95
CA PHE A 61 14.40 -23.92 -14.45
C PHE A 61 15.43 -25.06 -14.61
N LYS A 62 15.54 -25.94 -13.61
CA LYS A 62 16.43 -27.10 -13.65
C LYS A 62 16.10 -28.04 -14.83
N LYS A 63 14.81 -28.32 -15.06
CA LYS A 63 14.38 -29.16 -16.20
C LYS A 63 14.71 -28.54 -17.55
N GLN A 64 14.84 -27.22 -17.63
CA GLN A 64 15.21 -26.48 -18.84
C GLN A 64 16.74 -26.28 -18.97
N GLY A 65 17.54 -26.78 -18.03
CA GLY A 65 18.98 -26.55 -17.99
C GLY A 65 19.38 -25.11 -17.60
N ASN A 66 18.45 -24.33 -17.06
CA ASN A 66 18.66 -22.93 -16.70
C ASN A 66 19.10 -22.78 -15.24
N ALA A 67 20.00 -21.83 -14.99
CA ALA A 67 20.40 -21.47 -13.63
C ALA A 67 19.24 -20.82 -12.87
N PHE A 68 19.08 -21.20 -11.61
CA PHE A 68 18.09 -20.61 -10.70
C PHE A 68 18.71 -20.36 -9.33
N LYS A 69 18.67 -19.09 -8.91
CA LYS A 69 19.07 -18.69 -7.55
C LYS A 69 18.27 -17.49 -7.11
N ILE A 70 17.48 -17.66 -6.08
CA ILE A 70 16.79 -16.54 -5.38
C ILE A 70 17.57 -16.27 -4.10
N ASN A 71 18.18 -15.09 -4.01
CA ASN A 71 19.06 -14.72 -2.90
C ASN A 71 18.65 -13.42 -2.19
N ARG A 72 17.61 -12.75 -2.67
CA ARG A 72 17.16 -11.45 -2.15
C ARG A 72 15.64 -11.35 -2.12
N VAL A 73 15.13 -10.52 -1.19
CA VAL A 73 13.73 -10.09 -1.13
C VAL A 73 13.70 -8.57 -0.94
N LEU A 74 12.92 -7.87 -1.77
CA LEU A 74 12.65 -6.45 -1.71
C LEU A 74 11.18 -6.24 -1.38
N VAL A 75 10.86 -5.26 -0.53
CA VAL A 75 9.49 -4.92 -0.17
C VAL A 75 9.10 -3.58 -0.80
N SER A 76 7.88 -3.46 -1.28
CA SER A 76 7.36 -2.22 -1.88
C SER A 76 7.09 -1.13 -0.84
N HIS A 77 6.58 -1.51 0.34
CA HIS A 77 6.27 -0.60 1.45
C HIS A 77 6.01 -1.38 2.75
N SER A 78 5.84 -0.68 3.88
CA SER A 78 5.76 -1.27 5.20
C SER A 78 4.37 -1.70 5.67
N HIS A 79 3.40 -1.96 4.79
CA HIS A 79 2.12 -2.54 5.20
C HIS A 79 2.25 -4.04 5.54
N PRO A 80 1.42 -4.56 6.46
CA PRO A 80 1.59 -5.91 7.01
C PRO A 80 1.56 -7.05 6.00
N ASP A 81 0.80 -6.90 4.93
CA ASP A 81 0.66 -7.88 3.86
C ASP A 81 1.86 -7.94 2.91
N HIS A 82 2.79 -6.98 3.00
CA HIS A 82 3.98 -6.93 2.17
C HIS A 82 5.24 -7.36 2.91
N PHE A 83 5.38 -7.04 4.22
CA PHE A 83 6.64 -7.30 4.93
C PHE A 83 6.58 -8.44 5.96
N SER A 84 5.39 -8.87 6.42
CA SER A 84 5.28 -9.78 7.56
C SER A 84 5.93 -11.15 7.34
N GLY A 85 6.05 -11.60 6.08
CA GLY A 85 6.70 -12.85 5.70
C GLY A 85 8.22 -12.83 5.72
N LEU A 86 8.86 -11.65 5.80
CA LEU A 86 10.32 -11.48 5.66
C LEU A 86 11.16 -12.39 6.56
N LYS A 87 10.81 -12.48 7.86
CA LYS A 87 11.56 -13.34 8.80
C LYS A 87 11.54 -14.82 8.40
N LEU A 88 10.39 -15.29 7.95
CA LEU A 88 10.24 -16.69 7.57
C LEU A 88 10.91 -16.98 6.22
N LEU A 89 10.80 -16.06 5.25
CA LEU A 89 11.53 -16.18 3.98
C LEU A 89 13.04 -16.21 4.21
N ARG A 90 13.58 -15.27 4.99
CA ARG A 90 15.00 -15.27 5.36
C ARG A 90 15.43 -16.56 6.04
N LYS A 91 14.63 -17.04 7.00
CA LYS A 91 14.94 -18.29 7.75
C LYS A 91 14.96 -19.52 6.84
N HIS A 92 14.04 -19.64 5.90
CA HIS A 92 13.86 -20.88 5.14
C HIS A 92 14.56 -20.89 3.78
N LEU A 93 14.79 -19.72 3.17
CA LEU A 93 15.44 -19.59 1.86
C LEU A 93 16.85 -18.99 1.95
N GLY A 94 17.26 -18.45 3.10
CA GLY A 94 18.55 -17.77 3.25
C GLY A 94 18.65 -16.45 2.48
N VAL A 95 17.52 -15.87 2.06
CA VAL A 95 17.49 -14.64 1.27
C VAL A 95 17.92 -13.43 2.09
N LYS A 96 18.66 -12.51 1.49
CA LYS A 96 18.98 -11.19 2.04
C LYS A 96 17.78 -10.26 1.92
N VAL A 97 17.41 -9.60 3.00
CA VAL A 97 16.31 -8.63 3.03
C VAL A 97 16.81 -7.24 2.65
N ILE A 98 16.21 -6.67 1.62
CA ILE A 98 16.47 -5.31 1.13
C ILE A 98 15.32 -4.41 1.55
N LEU A 99 15.65 -3.32 2.26
CA LEU A 99 14.68 -2.27 2.65
C LEU A 99 15.27 -0.88 2.38
N THR A 100 14.42 0.12 2.24
CA THR A 100 14.85 1.52 2.39
C THR A 100 15.04 1.86 3.86
N LYS A 101 15.75 2.97 4.16
CA LYS A 101 15.89 3.46 5.54
C LYS A 101 14.55 3.72 6.20
N LYS A 102 13.58 4.31 5.46
CA LYS A 102 12.22 4.57 5.96
C LYS A 102 11.51 3.27 6.34
N MET A 103 11.47 2.28 5.44
CA MET A 103 10.86 0.98 5.73
C MET A 103 11.50 0.30 6.95
N ALA A 104 12.84 0.29 7.01
CA ALA A 104 13.58 -0.32 8.12
C ALA A 104 13.21 0.29 9.47
N GLU A 105 13.02 1.64 9.54
CA GLU A 105 12.57 2.32 10.74
C GLU A 105 11.15 1.93 11.15
N VAL A 106 10.25 1.72 10.20
CA VAL A 106 8.85 1.32 10.48
C VAL A 106 8.76 -0.13 10.93
N VAL A 107 9.42 -1.05 10.21
CA VAL A 107 9.25 -2.50 10.45
C VAL A 107 10.14 -3.07 11.55
N LYS A 108 10.99 -2.25 12.18
CA LYS A 108 11.93 -2.73 13.22
C LYS A 108 11.25 -3.28 14.47
N ASP A 109 10.14 -2.68 14.89
CA ASP A 109 9.39 -3.07 16.08
C ASP A 109 7.94 -2.57 16.08
N LYS A 110 7.16 -3.09 17.03
CA LYS A 110 5.73 -2.75 17.19
C LYS A 110 5.49 -1.25 17.46
N LYS A 111 6.38 -0.59 18.23
CA LYS A 111 6.21 0.82 18.61
C LYS A 111 6.35 1.72 17.39
N SER A 112 7.39 1.50 16.60
CA SER A 112 7.64 2.24 15.36
C SER A 112 6.53 2.03 14.35
N PHE A 113 6.07 0.79 14.18
CA PHE A 113 4.96 0.44 13.29
C PHE A 113 3.66 1.15 13.68
N ILE A 114 3.28 1.10 14.98
CA ILE A 114 2.08 1.78 15.47
C ILE A 114 2.17 3.29 15.26
N LYS A 115 3.33 3.90 15.51
CA LYS A 115 3.54 5.35 15.32
C LYS A 115 3.26 5.76 13.86
N THR A 116 3.61 4.93 12.89
CA THR A 116 3.44 5.24 11.46
C THR A 116 2.02 4.93 10.94
N HIS A 117 1.41 3.83 11.40
CA HIS A 117 0.17 3.34 10.78
C HIS A 117 -1.09 3.53 11.65
N HIS A 118 -0.97 4.06 12.86
CA HIS A 118 -2.13 4.23 13.75
C HIS A 118 -2.62 5.67 13.71
N ALA A 119 -3.67 5.92 12.94
CA ALA A 119 -4.35 7.21 12.92
C ALA A 119 -4.95 7.55 14.28
N SER A 120 -4.62 8.70 14.81
CA SER A 120 -5.27 9.27 15.99
C SER A 120 -6.67 9.80 15.62
N PRO A 121 -7.55 10.07 16.60
CA PRO A 121 -8.81 10.76 16.29
C PRO A 121 -8.61 12.14 15.66
N GLN A 122 -7.52 12.84 15.98
CA GLN A 122 -7.15 14.11 15.36
C GLN A 122 -6.81 13.91 13.88
N ASP A 123 -6.01 12.91 13.53
CA ASP A 123 -5.69 12.56 12.14
C ASP A 123 -6.95 12.22 11.34
N MET A 124 -7.98 11.69 12.00
CA MET A 124 -9.28 11.41 11.41
C MET A 124 -10.27 12.58 11.51
N MET A 125 -9.81 13.76 11.96
CA MET A 125 -10.64 14.96 12.17
C MET A 125 -11.91 14.68 13.01
N GLN A 126 -11.78 13.84 14.02
CA GLN A 126 -12.85 13.53 14.95
C GLN A 126 -12.73 14.38 16.23
N THR A 127 -13.84 14.94 16.66
CA THR A 127 -13.90 15.63 17.96
C THR A 127 -13.84 14.62 19.10
N HIS A 128 -12.95 14.87 20.06
CA HIS A 128 -12.93 14.11 21.30
C HIS A 128 -14.11 14.52 22.19
N SER A 129 -15.07 13.65 22.36
CA SER A 129 -15.85 13.63 23.59
C SER A 129 -15.14 12.68 24.57
N TRP A 130 -14.50 13.23 25.57
CA TRP A 130 -13.99 12.48 26.72
C TRP A 130 -15.20 11.90 27.47
N THR A 131 -15.57 10.68 27.17
CA THR A 131 -16.58 9.95 27.91
C THR A 131 -15.99 8.60 28.31
N PHE A 132 -16.49 8.04 29.40
CA PHE A 132 -16.17 6.74 30.04
C PHE A 132 -15.93 5.54 29.07
N LYS A 133 -16.06 5.76 27.78
CA LYS A 133 -15.71 4.85 26.69
C LYS A 133 -14.21 4.58 26.51
N SER A 134 -13.31 5.38 27.10
CA SER A 134 -11.87 5.27 26.83
C SER A 134 -11.24 4.00 27.39
N PHE A 135 -11.75 3.47 28.51
CA PHE A 135 -11.24 2.21 29.09
C PHE A 135 -11.60 1.00 28.21
N TRP A 136 -12.83 0.93 27.73
CA TRP A 136 -13.28 -0.11 26.80
C TRP A 136 -12.63 -0.01 25.42
N THR A 137 -12.32 1.21 24.94
CA THR A 137 -11.57 1.41 23.70
C THR A 137 -10.14 0.90 23.80
N GLY A 138 -9.48 1.07 24.96
CA GLY A 138 -8.13 0.51 25.20
C GLY A 138 -8.09 -1.01 25.11
N LEU A 139 -9.00 -1.70 25.82
CA LEU A 139 -9.11 -3.16 25.76
C LEU A 139 -9.50 -3.66 24.34
N HIS A 140 -10.41 -2.97 23.69
CA HIS A 140 -10.83 -3.27 22.32
C HIS A 140 -9.69 -3.10 21.32
N ASN A 141 -8.85 -2.08 21.48
CA ASN A 141 -7.67 -1.85 20.67
C ASN A 141 -6.59 -2.92 20.89
N ILE A 142 -6.42 -3.39 22.12
CA ILE A 142 -5.50 -4.49 22.45
C ILE A 142 -5.99 -5.79 21.79
N LEU A 143 -7.25 -6.15 21.96
CA LEU A 143 -7.85 -7.35 21.34
C LEU A 143 -7.81 -7.27 19.80
N ARG A 144 -8.07 -6.09 19.24
CA ARG A 144 -7.96 -5.81 17.81
C ARG A 144 -6.52 -5.95 17.32
N ALA A 145 -5.52 -5.45 18.05
CA ALA A 145 -4.11 -5.61 17.72
C ALA A 145 -3.67 -7.09 17.75
N TYR A 146 -4.12 -7.87 18.74
CA TYR A 146 -3.89 -9.32 18.79
C TYR A 146 -4.59 -10.05 17.65
N PHE A 147 -5.82 -9.67 17.32
CA PHE A 147 -6.55 -10.22 16.18
C PHE A 147 -5.82 -9.96 14.85
N PHE A 148 -5.39 -8.73 14.61
CA PHE A 148 -4.62 -8.39 13.41
C PHE A 148 -3.26 -9.09 13.38
N LYS A 149 -2.55 -9.20 14.53
CA LYS A 149 -1.31 -9.97 14.61
C LYS A 149 -1.52 -11.43 14.23
N SER A 150 -2.59 -12.04 14.70
CA SER A 150 -2.93 -13.43 14.35
C SER A 150 -3.36 -13.55 12.89
N LEU A 151 -4.19 -12.64 12.40
CA LEU A 151 -4.74 -12.65 11.04
C LEU A 151 -3.65 -12.47 9.98
N PHE A 152 -2.76 -11.50 10.16
CA PHE A 152 -1.69 -11.17 9.20
C PHE A 152 -0.37 -11.88 9.49
N GLY A 153 -0.23 -12.53 10.67
CA GLY A 153 1.05 -13.11 11.08
C GLY A 153 2.14 -12.05 11.27
N LEU A 154 1.75 -10.84 11.72
CA LEU A 154 2.64 -9.67 11.81
C LEU A 154 3.93 -9.99 12.55
N SER A 155 5.06 -9.80 11.88
CA SER A 155 6.39 -10.11 12.38
C SER A 155 7.38 -9.01 12.00
N PHE A 156 8.00 -8.39 13.00
CA PHE A 156 8.94 -7.28 12.85
C PHE A 156 10.36 -7.74 12.54
N LEU A 157 11.12 -6.92 11.81
CA LEU A 157 12.48 -7.19 11.39
C LEU A 157 13.42 -6.03 11.77
N LYS A 158 14.30 -6.23 12.77
CA LYS A 158 15.20 -5.17 13.25
C LYS A 158 16.37 -4.87 12.31
N ASN A 159 16.95 -5.90 11.69
CA ASN A 159 18.19 -5.81 10.96
C ASN A 159 17.96 -6.32 9.52
N PRO A 160 17.64 -5.45 8.57
CA PRO A 160 17.70 -5.80 7.15
C PRO A 160 19.16 -6.09 6.76
N ASP A 161 19.36 -6.92 5.74
CA ASP A 161 20.70 -7.29 5.30
C ASP A 161 21.29 -6.21 4.38
N ILE A 162 20.45 -5.47 3.68
CA ILE A 162 20.82 -4.42 2.75
C ILE A 162 19.88 -3.22 2.94
N LEU A 163 20.47 -2.05 3.15
CA LEU A 163 19.75 -0.78 3.07
C LEU A 163 20.02 -0.15 1.70
N ILE A 164 18.97 0.22 1.00
CA ILE A 164 19.05 0.88 -0.30
C ILE A 164 18.56 2.32 -0.21
N GLU A 165 19.11 3.17 -1.08
CA GLU A 165 18.61 4.53 -1.26
C GLU A 165 17.38 4.53 -2.18
N GLU A 166 16.50 5.53 -1.95
CA GLU A 166 15.24 5.71 -2.70
C GLU A 166 15.57 6.20 -4.09
N ASN A 167 16.06 6.18 -4.97
CA ASN A 167 16.50 6.55 -6.30
C ASN A 167 17.82 5.84 -6.61
N SER A 168 17.77 4.52 -6.64
CA SER A 168 18.93 3.67 -6.89
C SER A 168 18.65 2.67 -8.00
N GLU A 169 19.67 1.97 -8.41
CA GLU A 169 19.55 0.85 -9.35
C GLU A 169 19.94 -0.46 -8.66
N ILE A 170 19.24 -1.53 -9.05
CA ILE A 170 19.58 -2.89 -8.65
C ILE A 170 19.71 -3.76 -9.89
N SER A 171 20.72 -4.60 -9.93
CA SER A 171 20.82 -5.64 -10.97
C SER A 171 19.99 -6.86 -10.57
N ILE A 172 19.17 -7.35 -11.50
CA ILE A 172 18.41 -8.60 -11.35
C ILE A 172 18.67 -9.44 -12.60
N ASN A 173 19.28 -10.60 -12.44
CA ASN A 173 19.65 -11.47 -13.55
C ASN A 173 20.51 -10.77 -14.62
N GLY A 174 21.39 -9.85 -14.23
CA GLY A 174 22.22 -9.07 -15.13
C GLY A 174 21.56 -7.85 -15.76
N GLU A 175 20.27 -7.60 -15.48
CA GLU A 175 19.49 -6.50 -16.03
C GLU A 175 19.35 -5.37 -15.03
N LYS A 176 19.34 -4.12 -15.51
CA LYS A 176 19.15 -2.93 -14.67
C LYS A 176 17.69 -2.69 -14.34
N TRP A 177 17.42 -2.50 -13.06
CA TRP A 177 16.12 -2.13 -12.53
C TRP A 177 16.27 -0.89 -11.65
N ARG A 178 15.55 0.17 -11.99
CA ARG A 178 15.53 1.40 -11.21
C ARG A 178 14.52 1.29 -10.08
N ILE A 179 14.96 1.63 -8.88
CA ILE A 179 14.11 1.82 -7.70
C ILE A 179 13.86 3.31 -7.56
N PHE A 180 12.61 3.72 -7.40
CA PHE A 180 12.26 5.11 -7.16
C PHE A 180 11.13 5.24 -6.15
N PRO A 181 11.10 6.33 -5.34
CA PRO A 181 10.02 6.60 -4.42
C PRO A 181 8.73 6.84 -5.20
N SER A 182 7.66 6.26 -4.72
CA SER A 182 6.31 6.45 -5.25
C SER A 182 5.31 6.57 -4.10
N PRO A 183 5.48 7.62 -3.24
CA PRO A 183 4.65 7.80 -2.06
C PRO A 183 3.21 8.14 -2.42
N GLY A 184 2.34 8.02 -1.43
CA GLY A 184 0.94 8.41 -1.53
C GLY A 184 -0.01 7.37 -0.94
N HIS A 185 0.08 6.10 -1.33
CA HIS A 185 -0.57 5.01 -0.61
C HIS A 185 0.07 4.77 0.76
N ALA A 186 1.39 4.74 0.79
CA ALA A 186 2.21 4.75 2.00
C ALA A 186 3.37 5.73 1.80
N SER A 187 3.84 6.35 2.88
CA SER A 187 4.89 7.37 2.83
C SER A 187 6.27 6.80 2.44
N ASP A 188 6.49 5.51 2.67
CA ASP A 188 7.73 4.78 2.38
C ASP A 188 7.65 3.92 1.10
N HIS A 189 6.57 4.08 0.32
CA HIS A 189 6.34 3.26 -0.86
C HIS A 189 7.36 3.53 -1.97
N ILE A 190 7.91 2.44 -2.54
CA ILE A 190 8.79 2.44 -3.72
C ILE A 190 8.21 1.61 -4.85
N SER A 191 8.64 1.92 -6.06
CA SER A 191 8.38 1.14 -7.27
C SER A 191 9.70 0.67 -7.89
N LEU A 192 9.65 -0.46 -8.60
CA LEU A 192 10.80 -1.05 -9.28
C LEU A 192 10.51 -1.14 -10.79
N TYR A 193 11.33 -0.52 -11.63
CA TYR A 193 11.09 -0.36 -13.05
C TYR A 193 12.28 -0.75 -13.93
N SER A 194 12.02 -1.57 -14.95
CA SER A 194 12.95 -1.80 -16.05
C SER A 194 12.43 -1.14 -17.33
N GLU A 195 13.15 -0.12 -17.78
CA GLU A 195 12.80 0.58 -19.02
C GLU A 195 12.96 -0.33 -20.25
N GLU A 196 14.01 -1.14 -20.29
CA GLU A 196 14.28 -2.07 -21.36
C GLU A 196 13.09 -3.04 -21.56
N LYS A 197 12.58 -3.62 -20.48
CA LYS A 197 11.43 -4.53 -20.52
C LYS A 197 10.07 -3.82 -20.61
N GLY A 198 10.01 -2.57 -20.19
CA GLY A 198 8.76 -1.83 -20.02
C GLY A 198 7.91 -2.39 -18.86
N VAL A 199 8.54 -2.97 -17.85
CA VAL A 199 7.86 -3.65 -16.72
C VAL A 199 8.05 -2.85 -15.44
N LEU A 200 6.95 -2.53 -14.77
CA LEU A 200 6.90 -1.85 -13.49
C LEU A 200 6.31 -2.77 -12.42
N PHE A 201 7.01 -2.98 -11.31
CA PHE A 201 6.42 -3.44 -10.07
C PHE A 201 5.99 -2.20 -9.27
N ALA A 202 4.67 -2.02 -9.12
CA ALA A 202 4.06 -0.81 -8.59
C ALA A 202 3.49 -0.99 -7.17
N GLY A 203 3.72 -2.14 -6.53
CA GLY A 203 3.14 -2.40 -5.22
C GLY A 203 1.63 -2.13 -5.21
N ASP A 204 1.20 -1.32 -4.26
CA ASP A 204 -0.21 -0.96 -4.05
C ASP A 204 -0.64 0.36 -4.71
N ASN A 205 0.25 1.08 -5.35
CA ASN A 205 -0.13 2.35 -5.97
C ASN A 205 -1.12 2.20 -7.13
N ILE A 206 -0.99 1.13 -7.92
CA ILE A 206 -1.84 0.94 -9.09
C ILE A 206 -2.40 -0.48 -9.09
N LEU A 207 -3.69 -0.61 -8.79
CA LEU A 207 -4.40 -1.88 -8.74
C LEU A 207 -5.25 -2.08 -10.00
N ARG A 208 -5.42 -3.35 -10.42
CA ARG A 208 -6.05 -3.67 -11.70
C ARG A 208 -7.51 -3.24 -11.80
N ARG A 209 -8.33 -3.48 -10.78
CA ARG A 209 -9.80 -3.30 -10.84
C ARG A 209 -10.33 -2.25 -9.88
N ILE A 210 -9.72 -2.12 -8.73
CA ILE A 210 -10.12 -1.19 -7.68
C ILE A 210 -9.09 -0.07 -7.57
N THR A 211 -9.44 1.04 -6.96
CA THR A 211 -8.45 2.04 -6.53
C THR A 211 -7.86 1.62 -5.20
N THR A 212 -6.58 1.92 -4.99
CA THR A 212 -5.95 1.64 -3.71
C THR A 212 -6.64 2.39 -2.58
N TRP A 213 -6.59 1.83 -1.39
CA TRP A 213 -7.05 2.51 -0.18
C TRP A 213 -6.08 3.64 0.16
N LEU A 214 -6.62 4.79 0.53
CA LEU A 214 -5.88 5.92 1.07
C LEU A 214 -6.51 6.33 2.39
N GLY A 215 -5.68 6.55 3.40
CA GLY A 215 -6.12 7.02 4.71
C GLY A 215 -4.96 7.45 5.60
N PRO A 216 -5.21 8.45 6.47
CA PRO A 216 -4.19 8.92 7.41
C PRO A 216 -3.78 7.82 8.41
N PRO A 217 -2.60 7.93 9.06
CA PRO A 217 -1.65 9.03 8.92
C PRO A 217 -0.62 8.84 7.82
N ASP A 218 -0.55 7.67 7.18
CA ASP A 218 0.55 7.28 6.30
C ASP A 218 0.31 7.61 4.82
N SER A 219 -0.96 7.72 4.40
CA SER A 219 -1.28 8.09 3.02
C SER A 219 -1.33 9.60 2.81
N ASP A 220 -1.05 10.03 1.57
CA ASP A 220 -1.09 11.42 1.11
C ASP A 220 -1.64 11.51 -0.32
N LEU A 221 -2.70 12.30 -0.53
CA LEU A 221 -3.37 12.38 -1.83
C LEU A 221 -2.56 13.18 -2.86
N HIS A 222 -1.85 14.23 -2.43
CA HIS A 222 -1.00 15.04 -3.30
C HIS A 222 0.14 14.18 -3.87
N ASN A 223 0.89 13.54 -2.99
CA ASN A 223 1.98 12.64 -3.36
C ASN A 223 1.49 11.46 -4.21
N TYR A 224 0.28 10.95 -3.92
CA TYR A 224 -0.32 9.88 -4.71
C TYR A 224 -0.57 10.28 -6.17
N ILE A 225 -1.16 11.46 -6.37
CA ILE A 225 -1.40 12.02 -7.71
C ILE A 225 -0.07 12.21 -8.44
N GLN A 226 0.92 12.84 -7.80
CA GLN A 226 2.26 13.05 -8.38
C GLN A 226 2.93 11.73 -8.76
N SER A 227 2.86 10.72 -7.91
CA SER A 227 3.42 9.39 -8.20
C SER A 227 2.75 8.74 -9.42
N LEU A 228 1.42 8.85 -9.55
CA LEU A 228 0.70 8.33 -10.72
C LEU A 228 1.07 9.08 -12.00
N GLU A 229 1.18 10.40 -11.95
CA GLU A 229 1.60 11.23 -13.09
C GLU A 229 3.03 10.88 -13.52
N TYR A 230 3.96 10.77 -12.56
CA TYR A 230 5.32 10.34 -12.83
C TYR A 230 5.36 8.97 -13.51
N ILE A 231 4.65 7.98 -12.95
CA ILE A 231 4.59 6.62 -13.51
C ILE A 231 3.95 6.63 -14.91
N SER A 232 2.93 7.46 -15.16
CA SER A 232 2.29 7.58 -16.47
C SER A 232 3.26 8.03 -17.57
N ASN A 233 4.27 8.82 -17.20
CA ASN A 233 5.28 9.39 -18.09
C ASN A 233 6.54 8.51 -18.23
N LEU A 234 6.60 7.35 -17.57
CA LEU A 234 7.72 6.43 -17.73
C LEU A 234 7.84 5.99 -19.22
N PRO A 235 9.04 6.06 -19.79
CA PRO A 235 9.25 5.60 -21.17
C PRO A 235 8.97 4.10 -21.27
N ASN A 236 8.52 3.63 -22.42
CA ASN A 236 8.32 2.20 -22.73
C ASN A 236 7.46 1.39 -21.73
N LEU A 237 6.61 2.03 -20.90
CA LEU A 237 5.77 1.33 -19.92
C LEU A 237 4.71 0.45 -20.61
N LYS A 238 4.83 -0.87 -20.48
CA LYS A 238 3.98 -1.89 -21.13
C LYS A 238 3.20 -2.75 -20.15
N LEU A 239 3.76 -3.01 -18.99
CA LEU A 239 3.19 -3.93 -18.00
C LEU A 239 3.36 -3.38 -16.60
N ILE A 240 2.29 -3.39 -15.80
CA ILE A 240 2.37 -3.14 -14.36
C ILE A 240 2.06 -4.43 -13.60
N LEU A 241 2.93 -4.74 -12.65
CA LEU A 241 2.79 -5.81 -11.67
C LEU A 241 2.23 -5.19 -10.39
N SER A 242 0.96 -5.47 -10.10
CA SER A 242 0.24 -4.95 -8.92
C SER A 242 0.25 -5.96 -7.80
N SER A 243 0.38 -5.51 -6.56
CA SER A 243 0.33 -6.41 -5.40
C SER A 243 -1.07 -6.99 -5.15
N HIS A 244 -2.12 -6.33 -5.61
CA HIS A 244 -3.47 -6.89 -5.58
C HIS A 244 -4.10 -6.97 -6.97
N GLY A 245 -4.81 -8.09 -7.22
CA GLY A 245 -5.45 -8.37 -8.51
C GLY A 245 -4.50 -9.00 -9.53
N GLY A 246 -4.67 -8.73 -10.82
CA GLY A 246 -3.81 -9.25 -11.88
C GLY A 246 -2.86 -8.20 -12.46
N PRO A 247 -1.88 -8.62 -13.27
CA PRO A 247 -1.06 -7.70 -14.03
C PRO A 247 -1.90 -6.79 -14.94
N ILE A 248 -1.38 -5.59 -15.22
CA ILE A 248 -2.06 -4.55 -16.02
C ILE A 248 -1.30 -4.40 -17.32
N THR A 249 -1.91 -4.85 -18.43
CA THR A 249 -1.33 -4.83 -19.77
C THR A 249 -1.64 -3.55 -20.56
N ASN A 250 -2.47 -2.68 -20.02
CA ASN A 250 -2.72 -1.34 -20.57
C ASN A 250 -2.48 -0.29 -19.49
N PRO A 251 -1.19 -0.03 -19.13
CA PRO A 251 -0.82 0.79 -17.98
C PRO A 251 -1.38 2.21 -18.03
N ARG A 252 -1.13 2.93 -19.13
CA ARG A 252 -1.52 4.36 -19.25
C ARG A 252 -3.02 4.56 -19.16
N LYS A 253 -3.80 3.65 -19.79
CA LYS A 253 -5.27 3.67 -19.66
C LYS A 253 -5.67 3.50 -18.21
N ARG A 254 -5.08 2.52 -17.50
CA ARG A 254 -5.42 2.24 -16.10
C ARG A 254 -5.03 3.39 -15.18
N ILE A 255 -3.86 3.99 -15.35
CA ILE A 255 -3.42 5.15 -14.57
C ILE A 255 -4.39 6.32 -14.76
N LYS A 256 -4.77 6.61 -16.02
CA LYS A 256 -5.77 7.66 -16.33
C LYS A 256 -7.13 7.39 -15.66
N GLU A 257 -7.58 6.13 -15.65
CA GLU A 257 -8.82 5.74 -14.94
C GLU A 257 -8.73 6.04 -13.44
N VAL A 258 -7.61 5.69 -12.80
CA VAL A 258 -7.37 5.92 -11.37
C VAL A 258 -7.29 7.40 -11.06
N LEU A 259 -6.52 8.18 -11.83
CA LEU A 259 -6.44 9.64 -11.69
C LEU A 259 -7.81 10.30 -11.85
N ASN A 260 -8.54 9.99 -12.92
CA ASN A 260 -9.88 10.52 -13.15
C ASN A 260 -10.86 10.15 -12.02
N HIS A 261 -10.75 8.94 -11.46
CA HIS A 261 -11.54 8.56 -10.30
C HIS A 261 -11.24 9.45 -9.10
N ARG A 262 -9.96 9.69 -8.78
CA ARG A 262 -9.55 10.54 -7.65
C ARG A 262 -10.01 11.99 -7.85
N LEU A 263 -9.78 12.56 -9.02
CA LEU A 263 -10.20 13.92 -9.34
C LEU A 263 -11.72 14.10 -9.25
N ARG A 264 -12.50 13.16 -9.77
CA ARG A 264 -13.96 13.18 -9.60
C ARG A 264 -14.40 13.14 -8.13
N ARG A 265 -13.74 12.31 -7.30
CA ARG A 265 -14.05 12.25 -5.87
C ARG A 265 -13.68 13.54 -5.15
N THR A 266 -12.57 14.15 -5.51
CA THR A 266 -12.16 15.47 -5.01
C THR A 266 -13.19 16.54 -5.37
N GLN A 267 -13.64 16.55 -6.63
CA GLN A 267 -14.66 17.48 -7.10
C GLN A 267 -16.00 17.31 -6.37
N GLN A 268 -16.44 16.07 -6.14
CA GLN A 268 -17.66 15.78 -5.37
C GLN A 268 -17.63 16.35 -3.95
N ILE A 269 -16.47 16.26 -3.26
CA ILE A 269 -16.32 16.86 -1.93
C ILE A 269 -16.40 18.39 -2.01
N LYS A 270 -15.74 19.00 -3.00
CA LYS A 270 -15.77 20.44 -3.21
C LYS A 270 -17.22 20.94 -3.47
N GLU A 271 -17.97 20.25 -4.31
CA GLU A 271 -19.38 20.54 -4.57
C GLU A 271 -20.23 20.49 -3.30
N VAL A 272 -20.05 19.46 -2.46
CA VAL A 272 -20.75 19.36 -1.18
C VAL A 272 -20.40 20.55 -0.27
N ILE A 273 -19.12 20.95 -0.18
CA ILE A 273 -18.70 22.09 0.64
C ILE A 273 -19.35 23.39 0.14
N ASN A 274 -19.40 23.60 -1.17
CA ASN A 274 -20.02 24.79 -1.78
C ASN A 274 -21.51 24.92 -1.45
N THR A 275 -22.24 23.82 -1.24
CA THR A 275 -23.66 23.91 -0.81
C THR A 275 -23.85 24.37 0.64
N TRP A 276 -22.76 24.54 1.42
CA TRP A 276 -22.75 24.92 2.83
C TRP A 276 -21.98 26.23 3.10
N GLU A 277 -21.97 27.13 2.14
CA GLU A 277 -21.15 28.36 2.11
C GLU A 277 -21.11 29.14 3.43
N SER A 278 -22.28 29.42 4.00
CA SER A 278 -22.40 30.28 5.19
C SER A 278 -22.27 29.55 6.52
N GLN A 279 -22.54 28.24 6.55
CA GLN A 279 -22.61 27.46 7.80
C GLN A 279 -21.35 26.63 8.06
N GLY A 280 -20.58 26.37 7.01
CA GLY A 280 -19.48 25.44 7.02
C GLY A 280 -19.92 23.99 7.31
N ILE A 281 -19.19 23.02 6.85
CA ILE A 281 -19.53 21.59 6.91
C ILE A 281 -18.43 20.77 7.58
N THR A 282 -18.81 19.84 8.47
CA THR A 282 -17.87 18.91 9.09
C THR A 282 -17.57 17.71 8.21
N PRO A 283 -16.43 17.00 8.37
CA PRO A 283 -16.13 15.77 7.64
C PRO A 283 -17.23 14.71 7.76
N THR A 284 -17.88 14.62 8.93
CA THR A 284 -18.97 13.66 9.16
C THR A 284 -20.22 14.02 8.33
N GLU A 285 -20.55 15.30 8.22
CA GLU A 285 -21.65 15.77 7.38
C GLU A 285 -21.37 15.56 5.89
N ILE A 286 -20.14 15.82 5.43
CA ILE A 286 -19.70 15.50 4.06
C ILE A 286 -19.88 14.01 3.77
N ILE A 287 -19.44 13.13 4.67
CA ILE A 287 -19.61 11.68 4.50
C ILE A 287 -21.09 11.29 4.40
N ARG A 288 -21.95 11.88 5.22
CA ARG A 288 -23.40 11.64 5.17
C ARG A 288 -24.02 12.15 3.87
N ALA A 289 -23.59 13.32 3.39
CA ALA A 289 -24.08 13.87 2.13
C ALA A 289 -23.68 12.98 0.93
N LEU A 290 -22.44 12.48 0.93
CA LEU A 290 -21.93 11.60 -0.14
C LEU A 290 -22.50 10.17 -0.07
N TYR A 291 -22.88 9.70 1.12
CA TYR A 291 -23.33 8.33 1.38
C TYR A 291 -24.52 8.28 2.33
N PRO A 292 -25.68 8.85 1.96
CA PRO A 292 -26.84 9.00 2.87
C PRO A 292 -27.37 7.66 3.39
N ASN A 293 -27.29 6.61 2.58
CA ASN A 293 -27.82 5.28 2.92
C ASN A 293 -26.75 4.30 3.42
N ALA A 294 -25.51 4.76 3.67
CA ALA A 294 -24.44 3.88 4.11
C ALA A 294 -24.54 3.57 5.61
N GLN A 295 -24.38 2.29 5.96
CA GLN A 295 -24.22 1.88 7.36
C GLN A 295 -23.01 2.57 7.98
N LYS A 296 -23.04 2.79 9.31
CA LYS A 296 -22.00 3.48 10.08
C LYS A 296 -20.58 2.94 9.83
N MET A 297 -20.44 1.62 9.76
CA MET A 297 -19.16 0.97 9.47
C MET A 297 -18.60 1.37 8.08
N LYS A 298 -19.43 1.47 7.07
CA LYS A 298 -19.03 1.93 5.73
C LYS A 298 -18.66 3.41 5.73
N GLN A 299 -19.36 4.24 6.50
CA GLN A 299 -19.04 5.66 6.66
C GLN A 299 -17.66 5.85 7.29
N GLU A 300 -17.30 5.04 8.29
CA GLU A 300 -15.94 5.08 8.88
C GLU A 300 -14.85 4.59 7.93
N LEU A 301 -15.12 3.60 7.08
CA LEU A 301 -14.16 3.15 6.06
C LEU A 301 -13.84 4.23 5.02
N VAL A 302 -14.81 5.09 4.70
CA VAL A 302 -14.61 6.15 3.72
C VAL A 302 -14.05 7.42 4.32
N ARG A 303 -14.04 7.57 5.65
CA ARG A 303 -13.53 8.75 6.36
C ARG A 303 -12.09 9.08 5.95
N GLY A 304 -11.22 8.08 5.88
CA GLY A 304 -9.81 8.29 5.56
C GLY A 304 -9.60 9.08 4.27
N TRP A 305 -10.21 8.63 3.16
CA TRP A 305 -10.03 9.33 1.89
C TRP A 305 -10.73 10.70 1.86
N VAL A 306 -11.81 10.90 2.63
CA VAL A 306 -12.47 12.22 2.75
C VAL A 306 -11.53 13.20 3.44
N VAL A 307 -10.92 12.79 4.57
CA VAL A 307 -9.97 13.62 5.31
C VAL A 307 -8.78 14.01 4.44
N LEU A 308 -8.13 13.05 3.77
CA LEU A 308 -7.01 13.34 2.87
C LEU A 308 -7.40 14.24 1.70
N THR A 309 -8.66 14.15 1.23
CA THR A 309 -9.14 15.05 0.17
C THR A 309 -9.35 16.47 0.70
N LEU A 310 -9.82 16.61 1.94
CA LEU A 310 -9.96 17.93 2.58
C LEU A 310 -8.59 18.59 2.80
N GLU A 311 -7.59 17.84 3.27
CA GLU A 311 -6.22 18.31 3.39
C GLU A 311 -5.66 18.75 2.04
N TYR A 312 -5.82 17.94 1.00
CA TYR A 312 -5.41 18.27 -0.36
C TYR A 312 -6.07 19.55 -0.91
N LEU A 313 -7.39 19.71 -0.72
CA LEU A 313 -8.11 20.91 -1.18
C LEU A 313 -7.67 22.17 -0.41
N GLU A 314 -7.36 22.06 0.87
CA GLU A 314 -6.85 23.15 1.69
C GLU A 314 -5.43 23.55 1.26
N GLU A 315 -4.52 22.59 1.04
CA GLU A 315 -3.17 22.83 0.48
C GLU A 315 -3.21 23.53 -0.89
N LYS A 316 -4.24 23.22 -1.69
CA LYS A 316 -4.48 23.89 -3.00
C LYS A 316 -5.21 25.23 -2.88
N ASN A 317 -5.45 25.74 -1.68
CA ASN A 317 -6.19 26.97 -1.42
C ASN A 317 -7.59 26.99 -2.10
N GLN A 318 -8.29 25.85 -2.06
CA GLN A 318 -9.64 25.73 -2.63
C GLN A 318 -10.74 25.70 -1.58
N ILE A 319 -10.37 25.44 -0.34
CA ILE A 319 -11.21 25.49 0.85
C ILE A 319 -10.40 26.02 2.02
N ARG A 320 -11.10 26.48 3.06
CA ARG A 320 -10.49 26.85 4.34
C ARG A 320 -11.14 26.11 5.49
N ARG A 321 -10.38 25.84 6.56
CA ARG A 321 -10.89 25.24 7.78
C ARG A 321 -11.01 26.26 8.92
N GLU A 322 -12.00 26.08 9.76
CA GLU A 322 -12.19 26.82 10.99
C GLU A 322 -12.56 25.87 12.14
N MET A 323 -12.13 26.21 13.36
CA MET A 323 -12.52 25.49 14.57
C MET A 323 -13.87 25.99 15.05
N GLY A 324 -14.90 25.19 14.89
CA GLY A 324 -16.25 25.48 15.42
C GLY A 324 -16.52 24.80 16.77
N LYS A 325 -17.65 25.14 17.41
CA LYS A 325 -18.10 24.53 18.66
C LYS A 325 -18.28 23.00 18.59
N LYS A 326 -18.58 22.47 17.39
CA LYS A 326 -18.81 21.03 17.12
C LYS A 326 -17.63 20.35 16.44
N GLY A 327 -16.48 21.01 16.36
CA GLY A 327 -15.28 20.51 15.69
C GLY A 327 -14.87 21.31 14.46
N ILE A 328 -13.94 20.76 13.69
CA ILE A 328 -13.43 21.39 12.49
C ILE A 328 -14.52 21.46 11.41
N LYS A 329 -14.71 22.64 10.85
CA LYS A 329 -15.60 22.91 9.71
C LYS A 329 -14.81 23.40 8.50
N PHE A 330 -15.29 23.08 7.32
CA PHE A 330 -14.73 23.50 6.06
C PHE A 330 -15.69 24.42 5.32
N PHE A 331 -15.11 25.43 4.66
CA PHE A 331 -15.80 26.46 3.90
C PHE A 331 -15.17 26.58 2.51
N PRO A 332 -15.91 26.98 1.47
CA PRO A 332 -15.31 27.35 0.20
C PRO A 332 -14.42 28.58 0.35
N LEU A 333 -13.50 28.76 -0.58
CA LEU A 333 -12.70 29.98 -0.79
C LEU A 333 -13.17 30.71 -2.03
#